data_761de5d8bc949a9dc8366549f16ce7a9
#
_entry.id   761de5d8bc949a9dc8366549f16ce7a9
#
_cell.length_a   1.000
_cell.length_b   1.000
_cell.length_c   1.000
_cell.angle_alpha   90.00
_cell.angle_beta   90.00
_cell.angle_gamma   90.00
#
_symmetry.space_group_name_H-M   'P 1'
#
loop_
_entity.id
_entity.type
_entity.pdbx_description
1 polymer ?
#
loop_
_entity_poly.entity_id
_entity_poly.type
_entity_poly.pdbx_seq_one_letter_code
_entity_poly.pdbx_strand_id
1 'polypeptide(L)'
;STPHASEPGADLRHNTTWHLVADMELLRRNLGIDRWQVFGGSWGSALALAYAETHPESVSELVLRGIFTLRRHELEWFYEGGAAALFPDLWEGFLAPIPPVERSRMIEAYHRRLFDPDPAVHIPAGVAWSTWEASTLTLRPDPQLVDSMAEPAAATAFARIENHYFVHDGWFRENQLIDDSKV
;
A
#
# COMPACT_ATOMS: atom_id res chain seq x y z
N SER A 1 -2.78 -9.28 -3.70
CA SER A 1 -2.21 -10.51 -3.14
C SER A 1 -2.10 -10.39 -1.62
N THR A 2 -2.30 -11.48 -0.92
CA THR A 2 -2.19 -11.52 0.54
C THR A 2 -0.73 -11.79 0.94
N PRO A 3 -0.24 -11.23 2.06
CA PRO A 3 1.15 -11.41 2.48
C PRO A 3 1.58 -12.89 2.63
N HIS A 4 0.71 -13.74 3.14
CA HIS A 4 1.03 -15.17 3.30
C HIS A 4 0.96 -15.97 2.00
N ALA A 5 0.32 -15.47 0.96
CA ALA A 5 0.35 -16.05 -0.38
C ALA A 5 1.55 -15.58 -1.19
N SER A 6 2.26 -14.56 -0.69
CA SER A 6 3.43 -13.98 -1.33
C SER A 6 4.64 -14.31 -0.46
N GLU A 7 5.54 -15.15 -0.94
CA GLU A 7 6.82 -15.30 -0.26
C GLU A 7 7.48 -13.93 -0.11
N PRO A 8 8.08 -13.60 1.06
CA PRO A 8 8.71 -12.31 1.28
C PRO A 8 9.77 -11.94 0.23
N GLY A 9 10.36 -12.93 -0.43
CA GLY A 9 11.33 -12.77 -1.52
C GLY A 9 10.75 -12.88 -2.92
N ALA A 10 9.42 -12.93 -3.07
CA ALA A 10 8.79 -13.07 -4.38
C ALA A 10 9.11 -11.89 -5.31
N ASP A 11 9.24 -12.20 -6.59
CA ASP A 11 9.41 -11.18 -7.64
C ASP A 11 8.10 -10.40 -7.85
N LEU A 12 8.16 -9.09 -7.71
CA LEU A 12 7.00 -8.20 -7.84
C LEU A 12 6.86 -7.55 -9.22
N ARG A 13 7.70 -7.87 -10.21
CA ARG A 13 7.68 -7.23 -11.54
C ARG A 13 6.31 -7.28 -12.23
N HIS A 14 5.55 -8.33 -11.99
CA HIS A 14 4.20 -8.50 -12.53
C HIS A 14 3.10 -8.22 -11.51
N ASN A 15 3.42 -7.56 -10.39
CA ASN A 15 2.46 -7.09 -9.41
C ASN A 15 2.36 -5.57 -9.49
N THR A 16 1.64 -5.08 -10.49
CA THR A 16 1.37 -3.66 -10.71
C THR A 16 -0.13 -3.41 -10.67
N THR A 17 -0.56 -2.16 -10.53
CA THR A 17 -1.98 -1.79 -10.58
C THR A 17 -2.67 -2.35 -11.83
N TRP A 18 -2.02 -2.26 -12.99
CA TRP A 18 -2.62 -2.67 -14.25
C TRP A 18 -2.72 -4.18 -14.41
N HIS A 19 -1.80 -4.95 -13.81
CA HIS A 19 -1.96 -6.40 -13.73
C HIS A 19 -3.16 -6.77 -12.84
N LEU A 20 -3.34 -6.09 -11.70
CA LEU A 20 -4.49 -6.34 -10.82
C LEU A 20 -5.81 -5.96 -11.48
N VAL A 21 -5.87 -4.83 -12.20
CA VAL A 21 -7.05 -4.41 -12.97
C VAL A 21 -7.39 -5.46 -14.04
N ALA A 22 -6.39 -5.97 -14.77
CA ALA A 22 -6.59 -7.02 -15.77
C ALA A 22 -7.06 -8.33 -15.13
N ASP A 23 -6.51 -8.72 -13.98
CA ASP A 23 -6.90 -9.93 -13.25
C ASP A 23 -8.35 -9.83 -12.74
N MET A 24 -8.77 -8.67 -12.22
CA MET A 24 -10.15 -8.42 -11.82
C MET A 24 -11.12 -8.61 -12.98
N GLU A 25 -10.81 -8.04 -14.15
CA GLU A 25 -11.64 -8.16 -15.34
C GLU A 25 -11.68 -9.61 -15.87
N LEU A 26 -10.55 -10.31 -15.83
CA LEU A 26 -10.48 -11.73 -16.16
C LEU A 26 -11.36 -12.57 -15.22
N LEU A 27 -11.29 -12.30 -13.93
CA LEU A 27 -12.10 -12.98 -12.92
C LEU A 27 -13.59 -12.74 -13.16
N ARG A 28 -14.00 -11.49 -13.37
CA ARG A 28 -15.40 -11.12 -13.66
C ARG A 28 -15.94 -11.91 -14.84
N ARG A 29 -15.19 -11.94 -15.95
CA ARG A 29 -15.58 -12.66 -17.17
C ARG A 29 -15.67 -14.16 -16.94
N ASN A 30 -14.72 -14.77 -16.24
CA ASN A 30 -14.70 -16.19 -15.95
C ASN A 30 -15.88 -16.63 -15.07
N LEU A 31 -16.38 -15.73 -14.21
CA LEU A 31 -17.56 -15.95 -13.38
C LEU A 31 -18.88 -15.68 -14.11
N GLY A 32 -18.84 -15.18 -15.36
CA GLY A 32 -20.03 -14.83 -16.13
C GLY A 32 -20.83 -13.66 -15.57
N ILE A 33 -20.16 -12.75 -14.86
CA ILE A 33 -20.77 -11.57 -14.24
C ILE A 33 -20.75 -10.42 -15.24
N ASP A 34 -21.91 -9.87 -15.60
CA ASP A 34 -22.01 -8.74 -16.51
C ASP A 34 -21.49 -7.45 -15.86
N ARG A 35 -21.97 -7.14 -14.66
CA ARG A 35 -21.57 -5.99 -13.84
C ARG A 35 -21.54 -6.38 -12.39
N TRP A 36 -20.62 -5.83 -11.63
CA TRP A 36 -20.52 -6.07 -10.19
C TRP A 36 -20.35 -4.77 -9.39
N GLN A 37 -20.76 -4.83 -8.14
CA GLN A 37 -20.42 -3.80 -7.17
C GLN A 37 -18.96 -3.97 -6.77
N VAL A 38 -18.21 -2.88 -6.78
CA VAL A 38 -16.80 -2.88 -6.35
C VAL A 38 -16.71 -2.18 -4.99
N PHE A 39 -16.13 -2.89 -4.03
CA PHE A 39 -15.82 -2.36 -2.69
C PHE A 39 -14.31 -2.26 -2.52
N GLY A 40 -13.81 -1.09 -2.11
CA GLY A 40 -12.39 -0.87 -1.85
C GLY A 40 -12.11 0.03 -0.64
N GLY A 41 -11.11 -0.35 0.16
CA GLY A 41 -10.65 0.45 1.29
C GLY A 41 -9.14 0.71 1.23
N SER A 42 -8.69 1.92 1.63
CA SER A 42 -7.28 2.32 1.59
C SER A 42 -6.69 2.16 0.18
N TRP A 43 -5.57 1.43 0.00
CA TRP A 43 -5.07 1.05 -1.33
C TRP A 43 -6.14 0.42 -2.23
N GLY A 44 -7.04 -0.38 -1.64
CA GLY A 44 -8.16 -0.95 -2.38
C GLY A 44 -9.12 0.09 -2.95
N SER A 45 -9.19 1.31 -2.41
CA SER A 45 -9.97 2.40 -3.03
C SER A 45 -9.29 2.94 -4.28
N ALA A 46 -7.98 3.07 -4.29
CA ALA A 46 -7.21 3.44 -5.48
C ALA A 46 -7.35 2.40 -6.59
N LEU A 47 -7.22 1.11 -6.24
CA LEU A 47 -7.42 0.01 -7.20
C LEU A 47 -8.86 -0.05 -7.73
N ALA A 48 -9.86 0.18 -6.87
CA ALA A 48 -11.27 0.20 -7.26
C ALA A 48 -11.58 1.35 -8.24
N LEU A 49 -11.00 2.54 -7.99
CA LEU A 49 -11.10 3.68 -8.92
C LEU A 49 -10.43 3.35 -10.25
N ALA A 50 -9.18 2.86 -10.23
CA ALA A 50 -8.46 2.48 -11.44
C ALA A 50 -9.24 1.45 -12.29
N TYR A 51 -9.85 0.46 -11.62
CA TYR A 51 -10.69 -0.51 -12.29
C TYR A 51 -11.94 0.12 -12.90
N ALA A 52 -12.66 0.96 -12.13
CA ALA A 52 -13.88 1.61 -12.59
C ALA A 52 -13.62 2.58 -13.76
N GLU A 53 -12.53 3.32 -13.74
CA GLU A 53 -12.10 4.22 -14.80
C GLU A 53 -11.72 3.46 -16.09
N THR A 54 -11.14 2.25 -15.94
CA THR A 54 -10.72 1.42 -17.07
C THR A 54 -11.88 0.60 -17.65
N HIS A 55 -12.82 0.15 -16.81
CA HIS A 55 -13.94 -0.71 -17.16
C HIS A 55 -15.27 -0.20 -16.60
N PRO A 56 -15.69 1.04 -16.95
CA PRO A 56 -16.89 1.65 -16.39
C PRO A 56 -18.17 0.84 -16.69
N GLU A 57 -18.22 0.15 -17.81
CA GLU A 57 -19.32 -0.71 -18.21
C GLU A 57 -19.46 -1.95 -17.29
N SER A 58 -18.40 -2.35 -16.62
CA SER A 58 -18.34 -3.54 -15.76
C SER A 58 -18.68 -3.25 -14.30
N VAL A 59 -18.86 -1.99 -13.91
CA VAL A 59 -19.12 -1.56 -12.54
C VAL A 59 -20.57 -1.11 -12.40
N SER A 60 -21.32 -1.72 -11.49
CA SER A 60 -22.69 -1.29 -11.16
C SER A 60 -22.72 -0.21 -10.08
N GLU A 61 -21.92 -0.38 -9.02
CA GLU A 61 -21.77 0.56 -7.93
C GLU A 61 -20.32 0.51 -7.41
N LEU A 62 -19.88 1.64 -6.83
CA LEU A 62 -18.58 1.79 -6.23
C LEU A 62 -18.72 2.21 -4.76
N VAL A 63 -18.20 1.41 -3.85
CA VAL A 63 -18.19 1.70 -2.41
C VAL A 63 -16.76 1.84 -1.93
N LEU A 64 -16.38 3.04 -1.55
CA LEU A 64 -15.03 3.36 -1.12
C LEU A 64 -14.99 3.77 0.36
N ARG A 65 -13.99 3.31 1.10
CA ARG A 65 -13.72 3.76 2.46
C ARG A 65 -12.25 4.04 2.68
N GLY A 66 -11.93 5.00 3.60
CA GLY A 66 -10.54 5.39 3.82
C GLY A 66 -9.88 5.75 2.48
N ILE A 67 -10.54 6.61 1.72
CA ILE A 67 -10.20 6.90 0.32
C ILE A 67 -8.75 7.37 0.22
N PHE A 68 -8.00 6.70 -0.65
CA PHE A 68 -6.62 6.97 -0.97
C PHE A 68 -6.49 7.05 -2.49
N THR A 69 -5.90 8.12 -2.99
CA THR A 69 -5.77 8.36 -4.44
C THR A 69 -4.34 8.28 -4.94
N LEU A 70 -3.43 7.90 -4.04
CA LEU A 70 -2.00 7.67 -4.30
C LEU A 70 -1.30 8.86 -4.95
N ARG A 71 -1.75 10.09 -4.62
CA ARG A 71 -1.06 11.30 -5.02
C ARG A 71 0.20 11.49 -4.18
N ARG A 72 1.22 12.08 -4.77
CA ARG A 72 2.51 12.24 -4.09
C ARG A 72 2.41 12.92 -2.74
N HIS A 73 1.58 13.97 -2.60
CA HIS A 73 1.42 14.67 -1.34
C HIS A 73 0.73 13.83 -0.24
N GLU A 74 -0.09 12.81 -0.58
CA GLU A 74 -0.68 11.89 0.40
C GLU A 74 0.41 10.97 0.97
N LEU A 75 1.31 10.48 0.10
CA LEU A 75 2.47 9.68 0.50
C LEU A 75 3.46 10.49 1.35
N GLU A 76 3.79 11.70 0.92
CA GLU A 76 4.68 12.60 1.65
C GLU A 76 4.10 12.96 3.04
N TRP A 77 2.81 13.23 3.10
CA TRP A 77 2.17 13.51 4.38
C TRP A 77 2.27 12.32 5.33
N PHE A 78 2.05 11.10 4.86
CA PHE A 78 1.98 9.92 5.72
C PHE A 78 3.37 9.34 6.04
N TYR A 79 4.29 9.30 5.07
CA TYR A 79 5.58 8.62 5.20
C TYR A 79 6.79 9.56 5.30
N GLU A 80 6.66 10.85 5.05
CA GLU A 80 7.79 11.79 5.04
C GLU A 80 7.65 12.92 6.08
N GLY A 81 6.83 12.72 7.12
CA GLY A 81 6.85 13.54 8.33
C GLY A 81 5.58 14.31 8.66
N GLY A 82 4.60 14.41 7.77
CA GLY A 82 3.33 15.11 8.08
C GLY A 82 2.57 14.45 9.23
N ALA A 83 2.36 13.13 9.16
CA ALA A 83 1.70 12.36 10.20
C ALA A 83 2.51 12.27 11.51
N ALA A 84 3.82 12.48 11.46
CA ALA A 84 4.67 12.57 12.64
C ALA A 84 4.20 13.64 13.66
N ALA A 85 3.56 14.70 13.18
CA ALA A 85 2.99 15.73 14.05
C ALA A 85 1.83 15.22 14.92
N LEU A 86 1.12 14.19 14.46
CA LEU A 86 0.02 13.55 15.19
C LEU A 86 0.49 12.37 16.04
N PHE A 87 1.54 11.67 15.61
CA PHE A 87 2.03 10.43 16.21
C PHE A 87 3.55 10.48 16.44
N PRO A 88 4.08 11.47 17.20
CA PRO A 88 5.53 11.66 17.32
C PRO A 88 6.26 10.46 17.95
N ASP A 89 5.66 9.81 18.94
CA ASP A 89 6.27 8.66 19.62
C ASP A 89 6.38 7.44 18.69
N LEU A 90 5.35 7.22 17.86
CA LEU A 90 5.33 6.13 16.89
C LEU A 90 6.29 6.40 15.72
N TRP A 91 6.43 7.67 15.36
CA TRP A 91 7.33 8.11 14.30
C TRP A 91 8.80 7.79 14.60
N GLU A 92 9.22 7.84 15.86
CA GLU A 92 10.58 7.46 16.26
C GLU A 92 10.88 5.99 15.88
N GLY A 93 9.92 5.09 16.11
CA GLY A 93 10.02 3.69 15.71
C GLY A 93 10.12 3.52 14.19
N PHE A 94 9.37 4.31 13.45
CA PHE A 94 9.44 4.33 11.98
C PHE A 94 10.78 4.88 11.47
N LEU A 95 11.38 5.85 12.13
CA LEU A 95 12.71 6.37 11.79
C LEU A 95 13.86 5.41 12.12
N ALA A 96 13.68 4.50 13.06
CA ALA A 96 14.79 3.73 13.65
C ALA A 96 15.66 2.96 12.65
N PRO A 97 15.13 2.25 11.62
CA PRO A 97 15.97 1.55 10.65
C PRO A 97 16.61 2.47 9.60
N ILE A 98 16.29 3.78 9.60
CA ILE A 98 16.73 4.71 8.54
C ILE A 98 17.78 5.69 9.08
N PRO A 99 19.00 5.72 8.52
CA PRO A 99 20.01 6.69 8.88
C PRO A 99 19.55 8.13 8.66
N PRO A 100 19.94 9.09 9.53
CA PRO A 100 19.48 10.48 9.45
C PRO A 100 19.68 11.14 8.07
N VAL A 101 20.74 10.80 7.36
CA VAL A 101 21.07 11.36 6.04
C VAL A 101 20.10 10.91 4.93
N GLU A 102 19.31 9.88 5.17
CA GLU A 102 18.34 9.32 4.21
C GLU A 102 16.89 9.67 4.53
N ARG A 103 16.63 10.30 5.68
CA ARG A 103 15.26 10.53 6.20
C ARG A 103 14.46 11.58 5.44
N SER A 104 15.07 12.29 4.51
CA SER A 104 14.35 13.20 3.60
C SER A 104 13.59 12.48 2.47
N ARG A 105 13.79 11.18 2.34
CA ARG A 105 13.16 10.33 1.31
C ARG A 105 12.90 8.94 1.90
N MET A 106 11.96 8.88 2.81
CA MET A 106 11.70 7.69 3.63
C MET A 106 11.24 6.50 2.77
N ILE A 107 10.35 6.72 1.80
CA ILE A 107 9.83 5.65 0.94
C ILE A 107 10.96 4.95 0.19
N GLU A 108 11.86 5.70 -0.43
CA GLU A 108 13.02 5.14 -1.15
C GLU A 108 14.08 4.57 -0.20
N ALA A 109 14.24 5.16 0.99
CA ALA A 109 15.14 4.65 2.00
C ALA A 109 14.67 3.28 2.54
N TYR A 110 13.38 3.13 2.75
CA TYR A 110 12.76 1.86 3.08
C TYR A 110 12.86 0.86 1.93
N HIS A 111 12.66 1.30 0.68
CA HIS A 111 12.77 0.43 -0.49
C HIS A 111 14.11 -0.29 -0.53
N ARG A 112 15.20 0.45 -0.36
CA ARG A 112 16.55 -0.14 -0.35
C ARG A 112 16.72 -1.21 0.73
N ARG A 113 16.09 -1.04 1.91
CA ARG A 113 16.19 -1.99 3.02
C ARG A 113 15.26 -3.18 2.86
N LEU A 114 14.03 -2.93 2.48
CA LEU A 114 13.04 -3.99 2.27
C LEU A 114 13.47 -5.01 1.21
N PHE A 115 14.24 -4.55 0.22
CA PHE A 115 14.74 -5.41 -0.87
C PHE A 115 16.22 -5.80 -0.70
N ASP A 116 16.83 -5.49 0.45
CA ASP A 116 18.15 -5.99 0.80
C ASP A 116 18.09 -7.52 0.98
N PRO A 117 19.07 -8.29 0.46
CA PRO A 117 19.08 -9.75 0.62
C PRO A 117 19.33 -10.20 2.07
N ASP A 118 19.92 -9.36 2.92
CA ASP A 118 20.22 -9.69 4.31
C ASP A 118 18.96 -9.60 5.20
N PRO A 119 18.54 -10.73 5.83
CA PRO A 119 17.43 -10.72 6.78
C PRO A 119 17.64 -9.79 7.98
N ALA A 120 18.88 -9.54 8.38
CA ALA A 120 19.18 -8.58 9.44
C ALA A 120 18.87 -7.13 9.05
N VAL A 121 18.71 -6.85 7.76
CA VAL A 121 18.34 -5.53 7.23
C VAL A 121 16.85 -5.47 6.90
N HIS A 122 16.34 -6.40 6.10
CA HIS A 122 14.97 -6.28 5.59
C HIS A 122 13.89 -6.62 6.63
N ILE A 123 14.14 -7.54 7.56
CA ILE A 123 13.13 -7.88 8.59
C ILE A 123 12.85 -6.70 9.52
N PRO A 124 13.86 -6.04 10.14
CA PRO A 124 13.58 -4.86 10.98
C PRO A 124 12.89 -3.73 10.21
N ALA A 125 13.24 -3.51 8.95
CA ALA A 125 12.57 -2.52 8.10
C ALA A 125 11.10 -2.89 7.85
N GLY A 126 10.82 -4.15 7.53
CA GLY A 126 9.45 -4.64 7.35
C GLY A 126 8.60 -4.49 8.61
N VAL A 127 9.15 -4.86 9.75
CA VAL A 127 8.47 -4.72 11.06
C VAL A 127 8.20 -3.25 11.38
N ALA A 128 9.18 -2.36 11.21
CA ALA A 128 8.99 -0.93 11.49
C ALA A 128 7.95 -0.29 10.57
N TRP A 129 7.94 -0.62 9.27
CA TRP A 129 6.94 -0.16 8.32
C TRP A 129 5.54 -0.61 8.72
N SER A 130 5.36 -1.92 8.94
CA SER A 130 4.05 -2.49 9.27
C SER A 130 3.53 -2.07 10.64
N THR A 131 4.43 -1.83 11.61
CA THR A 131 4.07 -1.28 12.92
C THR A 131 3.55 0.16 12.79
N TRP A 132 4.20 0.98 11.97
CA TRP A 132 3.75 2.34 11.67
C TRP A 132 2.32 2.34 11.10
N GLU A 133 2.09 1.53 10.06
CA GLU A 133 0.76 1.35 9.46
C GLU A 133 -0.28 0.92 10.52
N ALA A 134 -0.04 -0.20 11.19
CA ALA A 134 -0.98 -0.76 12.15
C ALA A 134 -1.35 0.22 13.26
N SER A 135 -0.35 0.97 13.76
CA SER A 135 -0.53 1.91 14.87
C SER A 135 -1.36 3.14 14.52
N THR A 136 -1.48 3.46 13.22
CA THR A 136 -2.20 4.64 12.73
C THR A 136 -3.56 4.31 12.09
N LEU A 137 -3.90 3.01 11.93
CA LEU A 137 -5.14 2.56 11.31
C LEU A 137 -6.40 2.82 12.14
N THR A 138 -6.27 2.92 13.45
CA THR A 138 -7.42 2.98 14.38
C THR A 138 -7.39 4.24 15.21
N LEU A 139 -8.59 4.80 15.48
CA LEU A 139 -8.73 5.98 16.35
C LEU A 139 -8.32 5.69 17.80
N ARG A 140 -8.54 4.47 18.26
CA ARG A 140 -8.09 3.99 19.57
C ARG A 140 -6.98 2.97 19.36
N PRO A 141 -5.90 3.01 20.15
CA PRO A 141 -4.83 2.03 20.05
C PRO A 141 -5.35 0.59 20.11
N ASP A 142 -4.91 -0.25 19.18
CA ASP A 142 -5.21 -1.67 19.13
C ASP A 142 -3.89 -2.48 19.14
N PRO A 143 -3.38 -2.82 20.34
CA PRO A 143 -2.13 -3.57 20.45
C PRO A 143 -2.16 -4.94 19.77
N GLN A 144 -3.33 -5.61 19.71
CA GLN A 144 -3.45 -6.92 19.07
C GLN A 144 -3.27 -6.81 17.56
N LEU A 145 -3.84 -5.76 16.94
CA LEU A 145 -3.63 -5.47 15.53
C LEU A 145 -2.14 -5.17 15.25
N VAL A 146 -1.52 -4.33 16.07
CA VAL A 146 -0.10 -3.98 15.93
C VAL A 146 0.78 -5.24 16.04
N ASP A 147 0.59 -6.06 17.06
CA ASP A 147 1.35 -7.30 17.26
C ASP A 147 1.18 -8.27 16.09
N SER A 148 -0.04 -8.40 15.57
CA SER A 148 -0.32 -9.28 14.43
C SER A 148 0.32 -8.82 13.12
N MET A 149 0.35 -7.49 12.89
CA MET A 149 0.99 -6.90 11.70
C MET A 149 2.52 -6.80 11.84
N ALA A 150 3.06 -6.85 13.05
CA ALA A 150 4.50 -6.85 13.30
C ALA A 150 5.14 -8.25 13.22
N GLU A 151 4.37 -9.32 12.96
CA GLU A 151 4.94 -10.66 12.77
C GLU A 151 5.93 -10.63 11.59
N PRO A 152 7.21 -11.04 11.77
CA PRO A 152 8.29 -10.76 10.83
C PRO A 152 8.04 -11.15 9.38
N ALA A 153 7.49 -12.34 9.13
CA ALA A 153 7.26 -12.82 7.75
C ALA A 153 6.13 -12.05 7.08
N ALA A 154 5.01 -11.88 7.80
CA ALA A 154 3.85 -11.12 7.31
C ALA A 154 4.18 -9.64 7.14
N ALA A 155 4.87 -9.04 8.11
CA ALA A 155 5.31 -7.65 8.07
C ALA A 155 6.22 -7.36 6.88
N THR A 156 7.20 -8.24 6.63
CA THR A 156 8.12 -8.08 5.50
C THR A 156 7.40 -8.20 4.16
N ALA A 157 6.50 -9.18 4.01
CA ALA A 157 5.74 -9.36 2.78
C ALA A 157 4.79 -8.17 2.52
N PHE A 158 4.08 -7.71 3.55
CA PHE A 158 3.20 -6.54 3.48
C PHE A 158 3.99 -5.29 3.08
N ALA A 159 5.05 -4.96 3.82
CA ALA A 159 5.85 -3.77 3.58
C ALA A 159 6.49 -3.74 2.19
N ARG A 160 6.98 -4.89 1.69
CA ARG A 160 7.55 -5.01 0.33
C ARG A 160 6.51 -4.73 -0.74
N ILE A 161 5.32 -5.30 -0.62
CA ILE A 161 4.25 -5.09 -1.60
C ILE A 161 3.83 -3.62 -1.60
N GLU A 162 3.53 -3.07 -0.44
CA GLU A 162 3.04 -1.70 -0.33
C GLU A 162 4.08 -0.67 -0.79
N ASN A 163 5.31 -0.78 -0.29
CA ASN A 163 6.41 0.09 -0.72
C ASN A 163 6.72 -0.03 -2.22
N HIS A 164 6.61 -1.23 -2.79
CA HIS A 164 6.74 -1.43 -4.23
C HIS A 164 5.72 -0.59 -5.03
N TYR A 165 4.49 -0.50 -4.57
CA TYR A 165 3.51 0.39 -5.20
C TYR A 165 3.87 1.87 -5.03
N PHE A 166 4.35 2.26 -3.86
CA PHE A 166 4.62 3.66 -3.55
C PHE A 166 5.84 4.24 -4.27
N VAL A 167 6.93 3.47 -4.40
CA VAL A 167 8.10 3.93 -5.17
C VAL A 167 7.85 4.05 -6.67
N HIS A 168 6.78 3.44 -7.16
CA HIS A 168 6.37 3.51 -8.57
C HIS A 168 5.11 4.35 -8.79
N ASP A 169 4.71 5.15 -7.79
CA ASP A 169 3.50 5.99 -7.82
C ASP A 169 2.24 5.20 -8.27
N GLY A 170 2.17 3.89 -7.92
CA GLY A 170 1.12 2.97 -8.35
C GLY A 170 1.02 2.80 -9.87
N TRP A 171 2.02 3.22 -10.63
CA TRP A 171 2.00 3.33 -12.11
C TRP A 171 0.90 4.27 -12.63
N PHE A 172 0.46 5.22 -11.80
CA PHE A 172 -0.44 6.30 -12.20
C PHE A 172 0.35 7.52 -12.66
N ARG A 173 -0.24 8.31 -13.55
CA ARG A 173 0.18 9.71 -13.70
C ARG A 173 -0.34 10.53 -12.52
N GLU A 174 0.33 11.63 -12.22
CA GLU A 174 -0.08 12.52 -11.13
C GLU A 174 -1.56 12.94 -11.28
N ASN A 175 -2.32 12.86 -10.19
CA ASN A 175 -3.76 13.14 -10.09
C ASN A 175 -4.68 12.26 -10.97
N GLN A 176 -4.20 11.18 -11.55
CA GLN A 176 -5.00 10.38 -12.50
C GLN A 176 -6.37 10.00 -11.95
N LEU A 177 -6.43 9.41 -10.76
CA LEU A 177 -7.67 8.93 -10.15
C LEU A 177 -8.67 10.05 -9.77
N ILE A 178 -8.25 11.32 -9.84
CA ILE A 178 -9.14 12.48 -9.66
C ILE A 178 -9.58 13.03 -11.01
N ASP A 179 -8.64 13.15 -11.96
CA ASP A 179 -8.90 13.74 -13.26
C ASP A 179 -9.80 12.86 -14.13
N ASP A 180 -9.60 11.53 -14.05
CA ASP A 180 -10.32 10.55 -14.84
C ASP A 180 -11.63 10.08 -14.18
N SER A 181 -11.89 10.46 -12.91
CA SER A 181 -13.10 10.09 -12.14
C SER A 181 -14.43 10.66 -12.71
N LYS A 182 -14.40 11.30 -13.86
CA LYS A 182 -15.58 11.85 -14.55
C LYS A 182 -16.35 10.79 -15.38
N VAL A 183 -16.22 9.54 -14.99
CA VAL A 183 -16.87 8.39 -15.61
C VAL A 183 -18.21 8.12 -14.99
#